data_f63d1b1284c9625c9e6ed24da1bfe186
#
_entry.id   f63d1b1284c9625c9e6ed24da1bfe186
#
_cell.length_a   1.000
_cell.length_b   1.000
_cell.length_c   1.000
_cell.angle_alpha   90.00
_cell.angle_beta   90.00
_cell.angle_gamma   90.00
#
_symmetry.space_group_name_H-M   'P 1'
#
loop_
_entity.id
_entity.type
_entity.pdbx_description
1 polymer ?
#
loop_
_entity_poly.entity_id
_entity_poly.type
_entity_poly.pdbx_seq_one_letter_code
_entity_poly.pdbx_strand_id
1 'polypeptide(L)'
;MTAAAKTKSSAVEPHAAALAQTAQKLTVSHLNFFYGMHQALYDVSLEVEANRITALIGPSGCGKSTFLRVLNRMNETVKGSRAEGSVFLDNDNIFDLDITLLRRRVGMVFQKANPFPKSIFNNVAYGLRINGLCSRWELSGAVENSLRRAALWDEVKDQLHKSAYALSGGQQQRLCIARALAVNPEVLLLDEPSSALDPIATSKIEELLFQLKRSCTIVVITPNMQQAARISDRTGFFLLGRLLEINETATMFRNPSRKETEDYITGRFG
;
A
#
# COMPACT_ATOMS: atom_id res chain seq x y z
N MET A 1 38.39 -66.22 15.96
CA MET A 1 37.58 -65.26 16.77
C MET A 1 37.50 -63.98 16.01
N THR A 2 36.42 -63.78 15.28
CA THR A 2 36.22 -62.65 14.33
C THR A 2 35.11 -61.73 14.89
N ALA A 3 35.45 -60.51 15.23
CA ALA A 3 34.51 -59.52 15.73
C ALA A 3 33.85 -58.75 14.53
N ALA A 4 32.53 -58.83 14.45
CA ALA A 4 31.74 -58.14 13.46
C ALA A 4 31.47 -56.69 13.89
N ALA A 5 31.91 -55.75 13.08
CA ALA A 5 31.58 -54.29 13.23
C ALA A 5 30.16 -54.04 12.73
N LYS A 6 29.30 -53.51 13.59
CA LYS A 6 27.96 -52.99 13.24
C LYS A 6 28.09 -51.56 12.77
N THR A 7 27.86 -51.31 11.48
CA THR A 7 27.65 -49.99 10.89
C THR A 7 26.28 -49.48 11.28
N LYS A 8 26.21 -48.37 12.02
CA LYS A 8 24.99 -47.60 12.26
C LYS A 8 24.73 -46.66 11.06
N SER A 9 23.67 -46.96 10.31
CA SER A 9 23.11 -46.04 9.33
C SER A 9 22.39 -44.89 10.06
N SER A 10 22.90 -43.67 9.93
CA SER A 10 22.22 -42.49 10.37
C SER A 10 21.24 -42.07 9.27
N ALA A 11 19.95 -42.26 9.53
CA ALA A 11 18.89 -41.70 8.71
C ALA A 11 18.92 -40.17 8.85
N VAL A 12 19.19 -39.47 7.75
CA VAL A 12 19.03 -38.01 7.64
C VAL A 12 17.54 -37.74 7.44
N GLU A 13 16.87 -37.20 8.47
CA GLU A 13 15.51 -36.69 8.33
C GLU A 13 15.54 -35.47 7.43
N PRO A 14 14.63 -35.34 6.44
CA PRO A 14 14.53 -34.14 5.67
C PRO A 14 13.91 -33.03 6.56
N HIS A 15 14.69 -32.01 6.84
CA HIS A 15 14.21 -30.75 7.44
C HIS A 15 13.20 -30.13 6.47
N ALA A 16 11.92 -30.41 6.70
CA ALA A 16 10.83 -29.66 6.08
C ALA A 16 10.92 -28.23 6.61
N ALA A 17 11.45 -27.32 5.78
CA ALA A 17 11.39 -25.90 6.05
C ALA A 17 9.91 -25.52 6.16
N ALA A 18 9.44 -25.30 7.39
CA ALA A 18 8.15 -24.68 7.64
C ALA A 18 8.18 -23.31 6.98
N LEU A 19 7.45 -23.15 5.89
CA LEU A 19 7.16 -21.85 5.30
C LEU A 19 6.47 -21.04 6.41
N ALA A 20 7.19 -20.06 6.96
CA ALA A 20 6.62 -19.13 7.92
C ALA A 20 5.41 -18.50 7.24
N GLN A 21 4.21 -18.83 7.70
CA GLN A 21 2.97 -18.18 7.23
C GLN A 21 3.12 -16.69 7.55
N THR A 22 3.24 -15.87 6.51
CA THR A 22 3.26 -14.42 6.64
C THR A 22 1.92 -13.99 7.26
N ALA A 23 1.99 -13.23 8.36
CA ALA A 23 0.78 -12.77 9.04
C ALA A 23 -0.06 -11.92 8.08
N GLN A 24 -1.37 -12.19 8.04
CA GLN A 24 -2.31 -11.40 7.26
C GLN A 24 -2.51 -10.05 7.97
N LYS A 25 -2.43 -8.95 7.20
CA LYS A 25 -2.62 -7.59 7.72
C LYS A 25 -4.00 -7.02 7.42
N LEU A 26 -4.47 -7.25 6.19
CA LEU A 26 -5.85 -6.94 5.80
C LEU A 26 -6.49 -8.18 5.21
N THR A 27 -7.70 -8.47 5.64
CA THR A 27 -8.54 -9.53 5.07
C THR A 27 -9.85 -8.92 4.60
N VAL A 28 -10.12 -9.05 3.32
CA VAL A 28 -11.34 -8.58 2.67
C VAL A 28 -12.14 -9.79 2.22
N SER A 29 -13.42 -9.87 2.60
CA SER A 29 -14.29 -11.00 2.26
C SER A 29 -15.61 -10.50 1.69
N HIS A 30 -15.91 -10.94 0.48
CA HIS A 30 -17.16 -10.70 -0.23
C HIS A 30 -17.58 -9.24 -0.31
N LEU A 31 -16.59 -8.34 -0.49
CA LEU A 31 -16.82 -6.90 -0.53
C LEU A 31 -17.59 -6.49 -1.79
N ASN A 32 -18.78 -5.94 -1.59
CA ASN A 32 -19.57 -5.23 -2.59
C ASN A 32 -19.61 -3.74 -2.21
N PHE A 33 -19.54 -2.87 -3.21
CA PHE A 33 -19.57 -1.44 -2.96
C PHE A 33 -20.44 -0.70 -3.97
N PHE A 34 -21.22 0.27 -3.47
CA PHE A 34 -22.21 1.01 -4.24
C PHE A 34 -22.04 2.52 -4.07
N TYR A 35 -22.22 3.24 -5.16
CA TYR A 35 -22.45 4.69 -5.20
C TYR A 35 -23.94 4.92 -5.57
N GLY A 36 -24.80 5.18 -4.56
CA GLY A 36 -26.23 5.20 -4.77
C GLY A 36 -26.76 3.87 -5.32
N MET A 37 -27.31 3.88 -6.53
CA MET A 37 -27.80 2.67 -7.21
C MET A 37 -26.74 1.96 -8.06
N HIS A 38 -25.59 2.59 -8.29
CA HIS A 38 -24.53 2.01 -9.11
C HIS A 38 -23.60 1.14 -8.28
N GLN A 39 -23.50 -0.14 -8.61
CA GLN A 39 -22.52 -1.05 -8.00
C GLN A 39 -21.17 -0.88 -8.68
N ALA A 40 -20.13 -0.58 -7.90
CA ALA A 40 -18.78 -0.33 -8.37
C ALA A 40 -17.80 -1.48 -8.04
N LEU A 41 -18.08 -2.28 -7.00
CA LEU A 41 -17.30 -3.48 -6.68
C LEU A 41 -18.24 -4.66 -6.52
N TYR A 42 -17.81 -5.82 -7.01
CA TYR A 42 -18.58 -7.06 -7.07
C TYR A 42 -17.79 -8.18 -6.43
N ASP A 43 -18.19 -8.61 -5.23
CA ASP A 43 -17.71 -9.81 -4.54
C ASP A 43 -16.16 -9.88 -4.46
N VAL A 44 -15.53 -8.79 -4.04
CA VAL A 44 -14.06 -8.71 -3.94
C VAL A 44 -13.60 -9.36 -2.66
N SER A 45 -12.76 -10.40 -2.79
CA SER A 45 -12.07 -11.06 -1.67
C SER A 45 -10.57 -11.01 -1.88
N LEU A 46 -9.81 -10.58 -0.85
CA LEU A 46 -8.38 -10.32 -0.94
C LEU A 46 -7.73 -10.41 0.44
N GLU A 47 -6.57 -11.03 0.50
CA GLU A 47 -5.68 -11.02 1.67
C GLU A 47 -4.41 -10.24 1.37
N VAL A 48 -4.07 -9.29 2.24
CA VAL A 48 -2.85 -8.49 2.17
C VAL A 48 -1.92 -8.92 3.30
N GLU A 49 -0.75 -9.40 2.92
CA GLU A 49 0.27 -9.87 3.87
C GLU A 49 1.00 -8.71 4.53
N ALA A 50 1.35 -8.87 5.82
CA ALA A 50 2.09 -7.88 6.58
C ALA A 50 3.49 -7.63 6.01
N ASN A 51 3.93 -6.38 6.01
CA ASN A 51 5.26 -5.94 5.58
C ASN A 51 5.64 -6.38 4.15
N ARG A 52 4.64 -6.45 3.27
CA ARG A 52 4.80 -6.71 1.84
C ARG A 52 4.12 -5.61 1.01
N ILE A 53 4.49 -5.54 -0.26
CA ILE A 53 3.85 -4.65 -1.23
C ILE A 53 2.87 -5.47 -2.08
N THR A 54 1.58 -5.15 -1.99
CA THR A 54 0.55 -5.68 -2.89
C THR A 54 0.22 -4.61 -3.93
N ALA A 55 0.49 -4.88 -5.20
CA ALA A 55 0.09 -4.02 -6.31
C ALA A 55 -1.28 -4.41 -6.86
N LEU A 56 -2.09 -3.43 -7.21
CA LEU A 56 -3.35 -3.61 -7.92
C LEU A 56 -3.25 -3.00 -9.31
N ILE A 57 -3.39 -3.84 -10.35
CA ILE A 57 -3.34 -3.45 -11.76
C ILE A 57 -4.72 -3.64 -12.42
N GLY A 58 -4.92 -3.06 -13.60
CA GLY A 58 -6.15 -3.17 -14.39
C GLY A 58 -6.48 -1.86 -15.11
N PRO A 59 -7.42 -1.88 -16.05
CA PRO A 59 -7.79 -0.71 -16.84
C PRO A 59 -8.35 0.44 -15.98
N SER A 60 -8.32 1.66 -16.52
CA SER A 60 -8.90 2.82 -15.84
C SER A 60 -10.41 2.61 -15.63
N GLY A 61 -10.91 3.05 -14.45
CA GLY A 61 -12.33 2.92 -14.11
C GLY A 61 -12.78 1.52 -13.66
N CYS A 62 -11.90 0.50 -13.58
CA CYS A 62 -12.30 -0.85 -13.17
C CYS A 62 -12.53 -1.05 -11.66
N GLY A 63 -12.50 0.01 -10.84
CA GLY A 63 -12.84 -0.07 -9.40
C GLY A 63 -11.66 -0.05 -8.42
N LYS A 64 -10.38 -0.06 -8.85
CA LYS A 64 -9.20 -0.10 -7.97
C LYS A 64 -9.17 1.01 -6.91
N SER A 65 -9.35 2.26 -7.33
CA SER A 65 -9.35 3.41 -6.40
C SER A 65 -10.56 3.39 -5.47
N THR A 66 -11.71 2.87 -5.93
CA THR A 66 -12.88 2.62 -5.06
C THR A 66 -12.53 1.60 -3.99
N PHE A 67 -11.95 0.46 -4.38
CA PHE A 67 -11.49 -0.58 -3.46
C PHE A 67 -10.50 0.00 -2.43
N LEU A 68 -9.47 0.70 -2.90
CA LEU A 68 -8.46 1.28 -2.01
C LEU A 68 -9.08 2.23 -0.96
N ARG A 69 -10.05 3.06 -1.38
CA ARG A 69 -10.75 4.00 -0.48
C ARG A 69 -11.66 3.32 0.52
N VAL A 70 -12.17 2.12 0.24
CA VAL A 70 -12.93 1.34 1.23
C VAL A 70 -12.04 0.94 2.40
N LEU A 71 -10.78 0.55 2.15
CA LEU A 71 -9.86 0.05 3.18
C LEU A 71 -9.57 1.06 4.32
N ASN A 72 -9.77 2.37 4.08
CA ASN A 72 -9.67 3.41 5.12
C ASN A 72 -10.95 4.25 5.26
N ARG A 73 -12.08 3.75 4.73
CA ARG A 73 -13.40 4.39 4.79
C ARG A 73 -13.44 5.81 4.25
N MET A 74 -12.55 6.15 3.28
CA MET A 74 -12.62 7.46 2.59
C MET A 74 -13.83 7.58 1.66
N ASN A 75 -14.39 6.47 1.22
CA ASN A 75 -15.61 6.42 0.41
C ASN A 75 -16.84 6.96 1.14
N GLU A 76 -16.89 6.93 2.49
CA GLU A 76 -18.00 7.45 3.29
C GLU A 76 -18.15 8.98 3.18
N THR A 77 -17.15 9.68 2.64
CA THR A 77 -17.27 11.11 2.31
C THR A 77 -18.18 11.35 1.11
N VAL A 78 -18.51 10.32 0.34
CA VAL A 78 -19.41 10.38 -0.82
C VAL A 78 -20.82 10.00 -0.36
N LYS A 79 -21.74 10.98 -0.45
CA LYS A 79 -23.14 10.77 -0.04
C LYS A 79 -23.79 9.63 -0.82
N GLY A 80 -24.46 8.74 -0.08
CA GLY A 80 -25.13 7.58 -0.66
C GLY A 80 -24.20 6.40 -0.99
N SER A 81 -22.94 6.44 -0.56
CA SER A 81 -22.05 5.28 -0.66
C SER A 81 -22.42 4.22 0.37
N ARG A 82 -22.29 2.93 -0.02
CA ARG A 82 -22.58 1.77 0.83
C ARG A 82 -21.61 0.63 0.50
N ALA A 83 -21.08 0.02 1.54
CA ALA A 83 -20.29 -1.20 1.47
C ALA A 83 -21.04 -2.37 2.10
N GLU A 84 -20.92 -3.56 1.54
CA GLU A 84 -21.41 -4.83 2.06
C GLU A 84 -20.26 -5.84 2.03
N GLY A 85 -20.28 -6.81 2.93
CA GLY A 85 -19.16 -7.73 3.16
C GLY A 85 -18.37 -7.35 4.38
N SER A 86 -17.15 -7.87 4.53
CA SER A 86 -16.31 -7.59 5.70
C SER A 86 -14.89 -7.23 5.28
N VAL A 87 -14.28 -6.33 6.06
CA VAL A 87 -12.88 -5.93 5.92
C VAL A 87 -12.26 -5.88 7.32
N PHE A 88 -11.25 -6.70 7.54
CA PHE A 88 -10.54 -6.75 8.80
C PHE A 88 -9.13 -6.16 8.66
N LEU A 89 -8.74 -5.36 9.64
CA LEU A 89 -7.36 -4.93 9.88
C LEU A 89 -6.87 -5.71 11.10
N ASP A 90 -5.98 -6.68 10.90
CA ASP A 90 -5.71 -7.74 11.87
C ASP A 90 -7.01 -8.48 12.26
N ASN A 91 -7.45 -8.33 13.51
CA ASN A 91 -8.71 -8.91 14.01
C ASN A 91 -9.86 -7.89 14.12
N ASP A 92 -9.63 -6.63 13.78
CA ASP A 92 -10.61 -5.55 13.94
C ASP A 92 -11.40 -5.36 12.64
N ASN A 93 -12.72 -5.47 12.66
CA ASN A 93 -13.55 -5.06 11.53
C ASN A 93 -13.47 -3.54 11.36
N ILE A 94 -13.00 -3.08 10.20
CA ILE A 94 -12.79 -1.64 9.97
C ILE A 94 -14.09 -0.82 10.04
N PHE A 95 -15.25 -1.42 9.82
CA PHE A 95 -16.54 -0.73 9.87
C PHE A 95 -16.99 -0.45 11.29
N ASP A 96 -16.47 -1.19 12.29
CA ASP A 96 -16.79 -1.02 13.71
C ASP A 96 -15.80 -0.09 14.43
N LEU A 97 -14.65 0.19 13.81
CA LEU A 97 -13.63 1.07 14.37
C LEU A 97 -14.05 2.55 14.30
N ASP A 98 -13.59 3.33 15.30
CA ASP A 98 -13.57 4.79 15.17
C ASP A 98 -12.80 5.21 13.93
N ILE A 99 -13.37 6.10 13.13
CA ILE A 99 -12.83 6.47 11.82
C ILE A 99 -11.48 7.20 11.91
N THR A 100 -11.25 7.94 13.00
CA THR A 100 -9.98 8.63 13.24
C THR A 100 -8.89 7.63 13.60
N LEU A 101 -9.23 6.65 14.43
CA LEU A 101 -8.34 5.54 14.79
C LEU A 101 -7.98 4.72 13.55
N LEU A 102 -8.97 4.35 12.73
CA LEU A 102 -8.72 3.62 11.48
C LEU A 102 -7.77 4.39 10.56
N ARG A 103 -8.06 5.67 10.30
CA ARG A 103 -7.26 6.51 9.38
C ARG A 103 -5.86 6.83 9.91
N ARG A 104 -5.63 6.68 11.21
CA ARG A 104 -4.28 6.72 11.78
C ARG A 104 -3.51 5.43 11.50
N ARG A 105 -4.17 4.25 11.60
CA ARG A 105 -3.58 2.95 11.33
C ARG A 105 -3.41 2.69 9.82
N VAL A 106 -4.32 3.22 8.99
CA VAL A 106 -4.37 3.04 7.53
C VAL A 106 -4.23 4.38 6.83
N GLY A 107 -2.98 4.79 6.54
CA GLY A 107 -2.66 6.03 5.82
C GLY A 107 -2.97 5.93 4.33
N MET A 108 -3.27 7.08 3.70
CA MET A 108 -3.54 7.13 2.26
C MET A 108 -2.81 8.29 1.58
N VAL A 109 -2.25 7.99 0.40
CA VAL A 109 -1.64 8.96 -0.52
C VAL A 109 -2.40 8.91 -1.84
N PHE A 110 -2.83 10.08 -2.31
CA PHE A 110 -3.66 10.20 -3.51
C PHE A 110 -2.81 10.33 -4.78
N GLN A 111 -3.41 10.05 -5.92
CA GLN A 111 -2.80 10.16 -7.24
C GLN A 111 -2.24 11.56 -7.50
N LYS A 112 -3.03 12.60 -7.24
CA LYS A 112 -2.57 13.98 -7.31
C LYS A 112 -2.01 14.41 -5.96
N ALA A 113 -0.76 14.86 -5.93
CA ALA A 113 -0.19 15.45 -4.74
C ALA A 113 -1.10 16.57 -4.21
N ASN A 114 -1.44 16.50 -2.93
CA ASN A 114 -2.37 17.41 -2.27
C ASN A 114 -1.79 17.95 -0.96
N PRO A 115 -0.64 18.65 -1.01
CA PRO A 115 -0.12 19.30 0.18
C PRO A 115 -1.12 20.33 0.71
N PHE A 116 -1.18 20.52 2.02
CA PHE A 116 -1.97 21.59 2.60
C PHE A 116 -1.35 22.95 2.23
N PRO A 117 -2.15 24.04 2.16
CA PRO A 117 -1.66 25.41 1.93
C PRO A 117 -0.91 25.93 3.18
N LYS A 118 0.13 25.23 3.55
CA LYS A 118 0.96 25.42 4.73
C LYS A 118 2.43 25.21 4.36
N SER A 119 3.35 25.50 5.29
CA SER A 119 4.76 25.20 5.11
C SER A 119 5.02 23.69 5.02
N ILE A 120 6.19 23.30 4.53
CA ILE A 120 6.67 21.92 4.49
C ILE A 120 6.59 21.29 5.88
N PHE A 121 7.16 21.98 6.88
CA PHE A 121 7.11 21.57 8.29
C PHE A 121 5.67 21.32 8.77
N ASN A 122 4.79 22.29 8.56
CA ASN A 122 3.41 22.20 9.04
C ASN A 122 2.57 21.15 8.29
N ASN A 123 2.91 20.79 7.07
CA ASN A 123 2.29 19.63 6.39
C ASN A 123 2.55 18.33 7.17
N VAL A 124 3.80 18.05 7.53
CA VAL A 124 4.17 16.84 8.25
C VAL A 124 3.71 16.87 9.71
N ALA A 125 3.89 18.01 10.37
CA ALA A 125 3.52 18.21 11.77
C ALA A 125 2.01 18.15 12.02
N TYR A 126 1.17 18.30 11.00
CA TYR A 126 -0.28 18.39 11.16
C TYR A 126 -0.88 17.15 11.82
N GLY A 127 -0.59 15.97 11.29
CA GLY A 127 -1.08 14.71 11.84
C GLY A 127 -0.58 14.43 13.25
N LEU A 128 0.68 14.76 13.54
CA LEU A 128 1.28 14.61 14.88
C LEU A 128 0.56 15.47 15.92
N ARG A 129 0.27 16.74 15.58
CA ARG A 129 -0.40 17.68 16.49
C ARG A 129 -1.85 17.32 16.75
N ILE A 130 -2.62 17.00 15.71
CA ILE A 130 -4.06 16.75 15.84
C ILE A 130 -4.35 15.47 16.60
N ASN A 131 -3.44 14.49 16.52
CA ASN A 131 -3.55 13.22 17.24
C ASN A 131 -2.82 13.20 18.59
N GLY A 132 -2.18 14.30 19.00
CA GLY A 132 -1.44 14.36 20.25
C GLY A 132 -0.29 13.35 20.37
N LEU A 133 0.37 13.01 19.25
CA LEU A 133 1.34 11.90 19.17
C LEU A 133 2.75 12.28 19.68
N CYS A 134 3.02 13.56 19.86
CA CYS A 134 4.30 14.02 20.38
C CYS A 134 4.15 15.34 21.12
N SER A 135 5.06 15.59 22.06
CA SER A 135 5.19 16.88 22.73
C SER A 135 5.71 17.96 21.76
N ARG A 136 5.62 19.22 22.19
CA ARG A 136 6.15 20.35 21.41
C ARG A 136 7.67 20.22 21.16
N TRP A 137 8.40 19.63 22.08
CA TRP A 137 9.86 19.46 22.02
C TRP A 137 10.27 18.35 21.03
N GLU A 138 9.49 17.29 20.94
CA GLU A 138 9.74 16.13 20.06
C GLU A 138 9.31 16.39 18.62
N LEU A 139 8.44 17.37 18.39
CA LEU A 139 7.80 17.62 17.10
C LEU A 139 8.80 17.85 15.96
N SER A 140 9.89 18.57 16.22
CA SER A 140 10.91 18.85 15.20
C SER A 140 11.61 17.56 14.76
N GLY A 141 12.01 16.72 15.71
CA GLY A 141 12.63 15.42 15.42
C GLY A 141 11.68 14.46 14.70
N ALA A 142 10.40 14.45 15.09
CA ALA A 142 9.39 13.61 14.43
C ALA A 142 9.14 14.05 12.97
N VAL A 143 9.14 15.36 12.70
CA VAL A 143 9.06 15.91 11.34
C VAL A 143 10.28 15.54 10.51
N GLU A 144 11.49 15.73 11.06
CA GLU A 144 12.74 15.33 10.39
C GLU A 144 12.73 13.84 10.05
N ASN A 145 12.41 12.98 11.03
CA ASN A 145 12.34 11.53 10.80
C ASN A 145 11.35 11.16 9.68
N SER A 146 10.19 11.79 9.66
CA SER A 146 9.17 11.54 8.62
C SER A 146 9.65 11.98 7.23
N LEU A 147 10.35 13.12 7.14
CA LEU A 147 10.94 13.60 5.89
C LEU A 147 12.11 12.72 5.43
N ARG A 148 12.91 12.18 6.35
CA ARG A 148 13.98 11.22 6.04
C ARG A 148 13.39 9.91 5.52
N ARG A 149 12.38 9.38 6.19
CA ARG A 149 11.65 8.17 5.75
C ARG A 149 11.02 8.33 4.37
N ALA A 150 10.65 9.55 3.98
CA ALA A 150 10.13 9.87 2.64
C ALA A 150 11.23 10.27 1.63
N ALA A 151 12.51 10.08 1.96
CA ALA A 151 13.68 10.47 1.14
C ALA A 151 13.60 11.93 0.64
N LEU A 152 13.12 12.84 1.49
CA LEU A 152 12.90 14.26 1.13
C LEU A 152 13.75 15.22 1.98
N TRP A 153 14.26 14.79 3.14
CA TRP A 153 14.93 15.64 4.11
C TRP A 153 16.06 16.48 3.52
N ASP A 154 16.98 15.85 2.83
CA ASP A 154 18.18 16.52 2.30
C ASP A 154 17.87 17.58 1.24
N GLU A 155 16.71 17.47 0.58
CA GLU A 155 16.25 18.44 -0.40
C GLU A 155 15.52 19.65 0.23
N VAL A 156 15.00 19.51 1.47
CA VAL A 156 14.12 20.53 2.06
C VAL A 156 14.53 21.05 3.44
N LYS A 157 15.56 20.47 4.08
CA LYS A 157 15.97 20.81 5.45
C LYS A 157 16.23 22.30 5.69
N ASP A 158 16.74 23.03 4.69
CA ASP A 158 17.05 24.46 4.78
C ASP A 158 15.85 25.37 4.41
N GLN A 159 14.69 24.76 4.09
CA GLN A 159 13.51 25.51 3.64
C GLN A 159 12.19 25.00 4.25
N LEU A 160 12.21 24.38 5.41
CA LEU A 160 11.07 23.75 6.08
C LEU A 160 9.89 24.72 6.31
N HIS A 161 10.16 25.99 6.46
CA HIS A 161 9.13 27.02 6.67
C HIS A 161 8.57 27.63 5.40
N LYS A 162 9.13 27.30 4.23
CA LYS A 162 8.56 27.74 2.94
C LYS A 162 7.27 26.98 2.63
N SER A 163 6.46 27.59 1.73
CA SER A 163 5.24 26.96 1.25
C SER A 163 5.50 25.62 0.59
N ALA A 164 4.68 24.61 0.90
CA ALA A 164 4.73 23.30 0.26
C ALA A 164 4.46 23.35 -1.25
N TYR A 165 3.74 24.37 -1.72
CA TYR A 165 3.50 24.57 -3.16
C TYR A 165 4.72 25.04 -3.95
N ALA A 166 5.78 25.49 -3.28
CA ALA A 166 7.05 25.82 -3.93
C ALA A 166 7.87 24.59 -4.35
N LEU A 167 7.48 23.40 -3.91
CA LEU A 167 8.13 22.14 -4.24
C LEU A 167 7.74 21.65 -5.64
N SER A 168 8.65 20.90 -6.29
CA SER A 168 8.33 20.19 -7.53
C SER A 168 7.24 19.10 -7.30
N GLY A 169 6.59 18.62 -8.36
CA GLY A 169 5.54 17.60 -8.25
C GLY A 169 6.00 16.36 -7.51
N GLY A 170 7.19 15.84 -7.83
CA GLY A 170 7.76 14.68 -7.14
C GLY A 170 8.11 14.95 -5.67
N GLN A 171 8.57 16.17 -5.34
CA GLN A 171 8.80 16.58 -3.95
C GLN A 171 7.47 16.73 -3.20
N GLN A 172 6.43 17.30 -3.81
CA GLN A 172 5.10 17.39 -3.22
C GLN A 172 4.52 16.00 -2.93
N GLN A 173 4.69 15.05 -3.84
CA GLN A 173 4.24 13.68 -3.63
C GLN A 173 4.97 13.03 -2.45
N ARG A 174 6.30 13.14 -2.38
CA ARG A 174 7.07 12.64 -1.23
C ARG A 174 6.72 13.38 0.07
N LEU A 175 6.36 14.65 0.01
CA LEU A 175 5.84 15.37 1.18
C LEU A 175 4.49 14.80 1.64
N CYS A 176 3.58 14.44 0.72
CA CYS A 176 2.33 13.77 1.08
C CYS A 176 2.58 12.38 1.68
N ILE A 177 3.59 11.65 1.20
CA ILE A 177 4.03 10.39 1.82
C ILE A 177 4.59 10.66 3.22
N ALA A 178 5.49 11.66 3.40
CA ALA A 178 6.03 12.03 4.72
C ALA A 178 4.92 12.37 5.72
N ARG A 179 3.90 13.12 5.27
CA ARG A 179 2.70 13.46 6.07
C ARG A 179 1.94 12.22 6.51
N ALA A 180 1.75 11.25 5.61
CA ALA A 180 1.08 9.99 5.95
C ALA A 180 1.91 9.14 6.91
N LEU A 181 3.23 9.08 6.73
CA LEU A 181 4.16 8.32 7.57
C LEU A 181 4.35 8.91 8.97
N ALA A 182 4.07 10.22 9.16
CA ALA A 182 4.29 10.91 10.42
C ALA A 182 3.51 10.30 11.59
N VAL A 183 2.34 9.75 11.33
CA VAL A 183 1.49 9.10 12.34
C VAL A 183 1.80 7.61 12.54
N ASN A 184 2.88 7.10 11.93
CA ASN A 184 3.30 5.70 11.96
C ASN A 184 2.17 4.72 11.59
N PRO A 185 1.62 4.80 10.36
CA PRO A 185 0.58 3.90 9.94
C PRO A 185 1.10 2.46 9.82
N GLU A 186 0.24 1.50 10.09
CA GLU A 186 0.50 0.06 9.92
C GLU A 186 0.35 -0.35 8.45
N VAL A 187 -0.56 0.33 7.73
CA VAL A 187 -0.81 0.14 6.30
C VAL A 187 -0.73 1.48 5.58
N LEU A 188 -0.05 1.51 4.44
CA LEU A 188 0.01 2.67 3.55
C LEU A 188 -0.64 2.33 2.21
N LEU A 189 -1.71 3.04 1.90
CA LEU A 189 -2.45 2.95 0.65
C LEU A 189 -1.96 4.04 -0.32
N LEU A 190 -1.60 3.65 -1.55
CA LEU A 190 -1.12 4.60 -2.56
C LEU A 190 -1.94 4.44 -3.85
N ASP A 191 -2.65 5.49 -4.20
CA ASP A 191 -3.47 5.54 -5.42
C ASP A 191 -2.64 6.20 -6.54
N GLU A 192 -2.00 5.39 -7.40
CA GLU A 192 -1.18 5.81 -8.53
C GLU A 192 -0.11 6.89 -8.20
N PRO A 193 0.77 6.67 -7.20
CA PRO A 193 1.59 7.72 -6.59
C PRO A 193 2.63 8.34 -7.53
N SER A 194 2.88 7.77 -8.70
CA SER A 194 3.91 8.20 -9.66
C SER A 194 3.38 8.49 -11.06
N SER A 195 2.06 8.38 -11.31
CA SER A 195 1.48 8.48 -12.66
C SER A 195 1.68 9.84 -13.34
N ALA A 196 1.88 10.92 -12.56
CA ALA A 196 2.10 12.28 -13.06
C ALA A 196 3.54 12.78 -12.90
N LEU A 197 4.49 11.87 -12.64
CA LEU A 197 5.88 12.21 -12.33
C LEU A 197 6.83 11.82 -13.48
N ASP A 198 7.95 12.53 -13.55
CA ASP A 198 9.04 12.17 -14.43
C ASP A 198 9.72 10.85 -14.00
N PRO A 199 10.53 10.20 -14.89
CA PRO A 199 11.17 8.92 -14.58
C PRO A 199 12.09 8.95 -13.35
N ILE A 200 12.79 10.08 -13.09
CA ILE A 200 13.70 10.21 -11.95
C ILE A 200 12.90 10.26 -10.64
N ALA A 201 11.84 11.06 -10.60
CA ALA A 201 10.96 11.14 -9.45
C ALA A 201 10.22 9.81 -9.20
N THR A 202 9.82 9.12 -10.27
CA THR A 202 9.22 7.78 -10.20
C THR A 202 10.17 6.77 -9.57
N SER A 203 11.44 6.72 -10.02
CA SER A 203 12.46 5.82 -9.47
C SER A 203 12.69 6.08 -7.96
N LYS A 204 12.71 7.33 -7.53
CA LYS A 204 12.84 7.69 -6.11
C LYS A 204 11.66 7.18 -5.28
N ILE A 205 10.43 7.20 -5.82
CA ILE A 205 9.25 6.66 -5.15
C ILE A 205 9.33 5.12 -5.10
N GLU A 206 9.74 4.45 -6.17
CA GLU A 206 9.91 2.99 -6.18
C GLU A 206 10.91 2.54 -5.11
N GLU A 207 12.07 3.17 -5.03
CA GLU A 207 13.08 2.89 -4.02
C GLU A 207 12.55 3.13 -2.59
N LEU A 208 11.83 4.24 -2.41
CA LEU A 208 11.19 4.58 -1.15
C LEU A 208 10.21 3.48 -0.70
N LEU A 209 9.35 2.97 -1.59
CA LEU A 209 8.40 1.90 -1.26
C LEU A 209 9.12 0.62 -0.84
N PHE A 210 10.23 0.30 -1.49
CA PHE A 210 11.06 -0.86 -1.13
C PHE A 210 11.65 -0.75 0.28
N GLN A 211 12.02 0.45 0.71
CA GLN A 211 12.52 0.69 2.06
C GLN A 211 11.37 0.65 3.09
N LEU A 212 10.22 1.23 2.76
CA LEU A 212 9.07 1.34 3.65
C LEU A 212 8.42 -0.01 3.97
N LYS A 213 8.43 -0.98 3.05
CA LYS A 213 7.79 -2.29 3.29
C LYS A 213 8.36 -3.05 4.50
N ARG A 214 9.57 -2.69 4.96
CA ARG A 214 10.18 -3.30 6.16
C ARG A 214 9.45 -2.92 7.46
N SER A 215 8.71 -1.82 7.46
CA SER A 215 8.05 -1.26 8.64
C SER A 215 6.56 -0.95 8.44
N CYS A 216 6.04 -1.10 7.23
CA CYS A 216 4.67 -0.77 6.89
C CYS A 216 4.17 -1.66 5.75
N THR A 217 2.98 -2.20 5.88
CA THR A 217 2.31 -2.93 4.80
C THR A 217 1.87 -1.96 3.72
N ILE A 218 2.07 -2.28 2.45
CA ILE A 218 1.80 -1.36 1.35
C ILE A 218 0.79 -1.97 0.37
N VAL A 219 -0.25 -1.20 0.05
CA VAL A 219 -1.15 -1.50 -1.09
C VAL A 219 -1.03 -0.35 -2.08
N VAL A 220 -0.59 -0.64 -3.30
CA VAL A 220 -0.36 0.37 -4.33
C VAL A 220 -1.15 0.07 -5.59
N ILE A 221 -1.84 1.08 -6.11
CA ILE A 221 -2.42 1.04 -7.44
C ILE A 221 -1.41 1.63 -8.42
N THR A 222 -1.18 0.95 -9.53
CA THR A 222 -0.41 1.50 -10.63
C THR A 222 -0.99 1.05 -11.98
N PRO A 223 -1.12 1.94 -12.98
CA PRO A 223 -1.46 1.57 -14.33
C PRO A 223 -0.26 0.99 -15.10
N ASN A 224 0.96 1.11 -14.54
CA ASN A 224 2.20 0.66 -15.17
C ASN A 224 2.56 -0.75 -14.70
N MET A 225 2.37 -1.73 -15.58
CA MET A 225 2.65 -3.14 -15.32
C MET A 225 4.12 -3.40 -15.01
N GLN A 226 5.05 -2.70 -15.71
CA GLN A 226 6.48 -2.84 -15.44
C GLN A 226 6.84 -2.33 -14.04
N GLN A 227 6.20 -1.26 -13.59
CA GLN A 227 6.35 -0.77 -12.23
C GLN A 227 5.83 -1.80 -11.22
N ALA A 228 4.61 -2.33 -11.40
CA ALA A 228 4.08 -3.38 -10.54
C ALA A 228 5.04 -4.58 -10.44
N ALA A 229 5.56 -5.05 -11.59
CA ALA A 229 6.51 -6.16 -11.65
C ALA A 229 7.82 -5.91 -10.89
N ARG A 230 8.29 -4.65 -10.83
CA ARG A 230 9.52 -4.30 -10.11
C ARG A 230 9.33 -4.15 -8.60
N ILE A 231 8.24 -3.52 -8.17
CA ILE A 231 8.11 -3.08 -6.77
C ILE A 231 7.32 -4.01 -5.88
N SER A 232 6.38 -4.81 -6.43
CA SER A 232 5.46 -5.57 -5.60
C SER A 232 5.90 -7.01 -5.34
N ASP A 233 5.48 -7.52 -4.21
CA ASP A 233 5.62 -8.92 -3.84
C ASP A 233 4.45 -9.73 -4.38
N ARG A 234 3.21 -9.18 -4.31
CA ARG A 234 1.99 -9.76 -4.87
C ARG A 234 1.29 -8.76 -5.80
N THR A 235 0.65 -9.27 -6.82
CA THR A 235 -0.10 -8.44 -7.77
C THR A 235 -1.51 -8.98 -7.95
N GLY A 236 -2.51 -8.08 -7.84
CA GLY A 236 -3.92 -8.36 -8.10
C GLY A 236 -4.40 -7.68 -9.37
N PHE A 237 -5.14 -8.39 -10.22
CA PHE A 237 -5.73 -7.86 -11.44
C PHE A 237 -7.22 -7.58 -11.26
N PHE A 238 -7.59 -6.32 -11.42
CA PHE A 238 -8.97 -5.83 -11.36
C PHE A 238 -9.55 -5.62 -12.76
N LEU A 239 -10.77 -6.09 -12.95
CA LEU A 239 -11.55 -5.86 -14.16
C LEU A 239 -13.04 -5.72 -13.82
N LEU A 240 -13.68 -4.65 -14.31
CA LEU A 240 -15.13 -4.41 -14.18
C LEU A 240 -15.65 -4.58 -12.73
N GLY A 241 -14.95 -4.00 -11.78
CA GLY A 241 -15.32 -4.05 -10.35
C GLY A 241 -15.00 -5.36 -9.64
N ARG A 242 -14.33 -6.30 -10.27
CA ARG A 242 -13.96 -7.62 -9.72
C ARG A 242 -12.46 -7.78 -9.61
N LEU A 243 -11.99 -8.45 -8.57
CA LEU A 243 -10.64 -8.99 -8.51
C LEU A 243 -10.65 -10.34 -9.23
N LEU A 244 -10.09 -10.40 -10.43
CA LEU A 244 -10.10 -11.64 -11.23
C LEU A 244 -9.02 -12.61 -10.81
N GLU A 245 -7.86 -12.09 -10.44
CA GLU A 245 -6.70 -12.90 -10.05
C GLU A 245 -5.82 -12.12 -9.07
N ILE A 246 -5.22 -12.82 -8.11
CA ILE A 246 -4.13 -12.33 -7.27
C ILE A 246 -3.11 -13.44 -7.06
N ASN A 247 -1.83 -13.10 -7.24
CA ASN A 247 -0.75 -14.08 -7.11
C ASN A 247 0.55 -13.40 -6.69
N GLU A 248 1.59 -14.20 -6.38
CA GLU A 248 2.96 -13.70 -6.32
C GLU A 248 3.29 -12.99 -7.64
N THR A 249 3.91 -11.82 -7.56
CA THR A 249 4.16 -10.96 -8.74
C THR A 249 4.90 -11.70 -9.85
N ALA A 250 5.91 -12.50 -9.50
CA ALA A 250 6.66 -13.28 -10.49
C ALA A 250 5.78 -14.29 -11.25
N THR A 251 4.83 -14.92 -10.56
CA THR A 251 3.87 -15.87 -11.17
C THR A 251 2.86 -15.11 -12.04
N MET A 252 2.30 -14.01 -11.51
CA MET A 252 1.34 -13.18 -12.22
C MET A 252 1.83 -12.73 -13.60
N PHE A 253 3.10 -12.31 -13.70
CA PHE A 253 3.67 -11.79 -14.94
C PHE A 253 4.27 -12.85 -15.87
N ARG A 254 4.55 -14.08 -15.36
CA ARG A 254 5.13 -15.17 -16.17
C ARG A 254 4.10 -16.19 -16.63
N ASN A 255 3.17 -16.53 -15.76
CA ASN A 255 2.17 -17.59 -15.98
C ASN A 255 0.87 -17.26 -15.25
N PRO A 256 0.12 -16.24 -15.70
CA PRO A 256 -1.17 -15.91 -15.12
C PRO A 256 -2.16 -17.08 -15.30
N SER A 257 -3.07 -17.26 -14.34
CA SER A 257 -4.04 -18.34 -14.35
C SER A 257 -5.32 -18.02 -15.14
N ARG A 258 -5.52 -16.71 -15.42
CA ARG A 258 -6.68 -16.21 -16.17
C ARG A 258 -6.26 -15.67 -17.53
N LYS A 259 -7.02 -16.01 -18.56
CA LYS A 259 -6.78 -15.50 -19.92
C LYS A 259 -6.92 -13.98 -19.97
N GLU A 260 -7.90 -13.41 -19.29
CA GLU A 260 -8.11 -11.97 -19.22
C GLU A 260 -6.89 -11.24 -18.60
N THR A 261 -6.22 -11.87 -17.64
CA THR A 261 -4.97 -11.37 -17.04
C THR A 261 -3.83 -11.43 -18.06
N GLU A 262 -3.69 -12.54 -18.78
CA GLU A 262 -2.68 -12.71 -19.84
C GLU A 262 -2.88 -11.68 -20.94
N ASP A 263 -4.10 -11.52 -21.44
CA ASP A 263 -4.44 -10.56 -22.48
C ASP A 263 -4.13 -9.11 -22.05
N TYR A 264 -4.43 -8.77 -20.79
CA TYR A 264 -4.09 -7.45 -20.24
C TYR A 264 -2.59 -7.21 -20.16
N ILE A 265 -1.81 -8.17 -19.60
CA ILE A 265 -0.36 -8.08 -19.41
C ILE A 265 0.37 -8.03 -20.76
N THR A 266 -0.12 -8.75 -21.76
CA THR A 266 0.50 -8.81 -23.10
C THR A 266 0.04 -7.68 -24.04
N GLY A 267 -0.84 -6.79 -23.57
CA GLY A 267 -1.37 -5.68 -24.37
C GLY A 267 -2.38 -6.09 -25.45
N ARG A 268 -2.94 -7.30 -25.36
CA ARG A 268 -3.97 -7.82 -26.28
C ARG A 268 -5.39 -7.49 -25.80
N PHE A 269 -5.48 -6.66 -24.77
CA PHE A 269 -6.72 -6.24 -24.15
C PHE A 269 -7.32 -5.06 -24.91
N GLY A 270 -8.40 -5.26 -25.65
CA GLY A 270 -9.11 -4.26 -26.43
C GLY A 270 -10.41 -4.80 -27.00
#